data_e56f8f14baa22fae0c192a9f69606d7e
#
_entry.id   e56f8f14baa22fae0c192a9f69606d7e
#
_cell.length_a   1.000
_cell.length_b   1.000
_cell.length_c   1.000
_cell.angle_alpha   90.00
_cell.angle_beta   90.00
_cell.angle_gamma   90.00
#
_symmetry.space_group_name_H-M   'P 1'
#
loop_
_entity.id
_entity.type
_entity.pdbx_description
1 polymer ?
#
loop_
_entity_poly.entity_id
_entity_poly.type
_entity_poly.pdbx_seq_one_letter_code
_entity_poly.pdbx_strand_id
1 'polypeptide(L)'
;NPLQPRKTFNPEELDSLADSIRMHGIIQPLTVRRLPSGFYQIIAGERRWRAARLANLSTIPAIVREWDDIKRQEAALVENIQREDLNAIEIALTYKRLLEHSEGTQEELAKKVGKTRSSISNYLRLLRLPAEVQLGLTEKKIDMGHARAILSLTDPAQQLKLYQTTLTEHLSV
;
A
#
# COMPACT_ATOMS: atom_id res chain seq x y z
N ASN A 1 -3.79 5.96 -15.51
CA ASN A 1 -4.07 4.65 -14.93
C ASN A 1 -5.04 4.81 -13.74
N PRO A 2 -6.30 4.31 -13.83
CA PRO A 2 -7.31 4.45 -12.77
C PRO A 2 -6.93 3.72 -11.45
N LEU A 3 -5.93 2.84 -11.49
CA LEU A 3 -5.48 2.03 -10.35
C LEU A 3 -4.30 2.67 -9.58
N GLN A 4 -3.85 3.89 -9.95
CA GLN A 4 -2.77 4.57 -9.26
C GLN A 4 -3.24 5.08 -7.89
N PRO A 5 -2.60 4.66 -6.78
CA PRO A 5 -3.00 5.04 -5.43
C PRO A 5 -2.66 6.50 -5.09
N ARG A 6 -1.67 7.09 -5.73
CA ARG A 6 -1.24 8.48 -5.48
C ARG A 6 -1.90 9.44 -6.45
N LYS A 7 -2.90 10.22 -5.98
CA LYS A 7 -3.58 11.25 -6.78
C LYS A 7 -2.92 12.63 -6.67
N THR A 8 -2.19 12.89 -5.59
CA THR A 8 -1.49 14.17 -5.35
C THR A 8 0.02 13.97 -5.45
N PHE A 9 0.66 14.81 -6.26
CA PHE A 9 2.11 14.84 -6.41
C PHE A 9 2.59 16.22 -5.96
N ASN A 10 3.62 16.28 -5.10
CA ASN A 10 4.25 17.54 -4.74
C ASN A 10 4.95 18.12 -6.00
N PRO A 11 4.60 19.35 -6.46
CA PRO A 11 5.18 19.94 -7.64
C PRO A 11 6.71 20.09 -7.54
N GLU A 12 7.24 20.53 -6.40
CA GLU A 12 8.68 20.74 -6.18
C GLU A 12 9.49 19.43 -6.31
N GLU A 13 8.95 18.33 -5.75
CA GLU A 13 9.58 17.01 -5.91
C GLU A 13 9.57 16.52 -7.36
N LEU A 14 8.52 16.89 -8.11
CA LEU A 14 8.40 16.49 -9.51
C LEU A 14 9.37 17.29 -10.39
N ASP A 15 9.53 18.57 -10.12
CA ASP A 15 10.49 19.44 -10.82
C ASP A 15 11.93 19.00 -10.55
N SER A 16 12.29 18.74 -9.29
CA SER A 16 13.61 18.18 -8.94
C SER A 16 13.89 16.86 -9.66
N LEU A 17 12.88 15.98 -9.76
CA LEU A 17 13.02 14.74 -10.52
C LEU A 17 13.16 15.01 -12.04
N ALA A 18 12.47 16.00 -12.58
CA ALA A 18 12.60 16.38 -13.98
C ALA A 18 14.01 16.91 -14.30
N ASP A 19 14.61 17.70 -13.40
CA ASP A 19 15.99 18.19 -13.54
C ASP A 19 16.99 17.02 -13.50
N SER A 20 16.81 16.08 -12.58
CA SER A 20 17.65 14.88 -12.55
C SER A 20 17.53 14.06 -13.84
N ILE A 21 16.32 13.93 -14.38
CA ILE A 21 16.07 13.23 -15.65
C ILE A 21 16.69 13.96 -16.86
N ARG A 22 16.73 15.29 -16.87
CA ARG A 22 17.42 16.06 -17.92
C ARG A 22 18.92 15.78 -17.93
N MET A 23 19.54 15.63 -16.74
CA MET A 23 20.97 15.41 -16.61
C MET A 23 21.39 13.95 -16.85
N HIS A 24 20.63 13.00 -16.33
CA HIS A 24 21.06 11.60 -16.26
C HIS A 24 20.15 10.63 -17.04
N GLY A 25 19.05 11.14 -17.61
CA GLY A 25 18.03 10.30 -18.22
C GLY A 25 17.23 9.50 -17.19
N ILE A 26 16.44 8.55 -17.65
CA ILE A 26 15.69 7.63 -16.79
C ILE A 26 16.54 6.37 -16.55
N ILE A 27 17.13 6.25 -15.37
CA ILE A 27 18.00 5.12 -14.98
C ILE A 27 17.17 3.85 -14.79
N GLN A 28 16.00 3.96 -14.14
CA GLN A 28 15.07 2.85 -13.98
C GLN A 28 13.94 2.94 -15.00
N PRO A 29 13.79 1.97 -15.93
CA PRO A 29 12.70 1.97 -16.90
C PRO A 29 11.32 1.97 -16.24
N LEU A 30 10.32 2.51 -16.94
CA LEU A 30 8.92 2.34 -16.59
C LEU A 30 8.48 0.90 -16.84
N THR A 31 7.43 0.46 -16.13
CA THR A 31 6.76 -0.79 -16.48
C THR A 31 5.44 -0.44 -17.16
N VAL A 32 5.27 -0.94 -18.37
CA VAL A 32 4.08 -0.70 -19.19
C VAL A 32 3.50 -2.01 -19.71
N ARG A 33 2.23 -2.00 -20.08
CA ARG A 33 1.63 -3.06 -20.89
C ARG A 33 1.12 -2.52 -22.21
N ARG A 34 1.11 -3.37 -23.22
CA ARG A 34 0.48 -3.09 -24.48
C ARG A 34 -1.04 -3.32 -24.37
N LEU A 35 -1.82 -2.36 -24.81
CA LEU A 35 -3.28 -2.48 -24.92
C LEU A 35 -3.65 -3.06 -26.29
N PRO A 36 -4.84 -3.69 -26.44
CA PRO A 36 -5.35 -4.12 -27.75
C PRO A 36 -5.43 -3.00 -28.79
N SER A 37 -5.61 -1.75 -28.33
CA SER A 37 -5.61 -0.53 -29.15
C SER A 37 -4.24 -0.14 -29.72
N GLY A 38 -3.15 -0.87 -29.38
CA GLY A 38 -1.78 -0.56 -29.75
C GLY A 38 -1.08 0.46 -28.85
N PHE A 39 -1.79 1.12 -27.95
CA PHE A 39 -1.21 2.03 -26.95
C PHE A 39 -0.61 1.28 -25.77
N TYR A 40 0.19 1.99 -24.98
CA TYR A 40 0.78 1.46 -23.75
C TYR A 40 0.14 2.08 -22.51
N GLN A 41 -0.19 1.25 -21.53
CA GLN A 41 -0.65 1.67 -20.21
C GLN A 41 0.49 1.55 -19.21
N ILE A 42 0.76 2.62 -18.45
CA ILE A 42 1.75 2.60 -17.38
C ILE A 42 1.21 1.76 -16.21
N ILE A 43 1.97 0.74 -15.80
CA ILE A 43 1.73 -0.09 -14.63
C ILE A 43 2.47 0.53 -13.44
N ALA A 44 3.78 0.79 -13.58
CA ALA A 44 4.61 1.42 -12.55
C ALA A 44 5.50 2.51 -13.17
N GLY A 45 5.80 3.56 -12.38
CA GLY A 45 6.65 4.67 -12.78
C GLY A 45 5.94 5.95 -13.18
N GLU A 46 4.69 6.20 -12.75
CA GLU A 46 3.91 7.41 -13.07
C GLU A 46 4.69 8.72 -12.79
N ARG A 47 5.40 8.83 -11.65
CA ARG A 47 6.21 10.01 -11.33
C ARG A 47 7.30 10.24 -12.38
N ARG A 48 8.01 9.18 -12.77
CA ARG A 48 9.06 9.24 -13.80
C ARG A 48 8.50 9.66 -15.17
N TRP A 49 7.33 9.15 -15.52
CA TRP A 49 6.63 9.57 -16.74
C TRP A 49 6.26 11.05 -16.74
N ARG A 50 5.69 11.56 -15.63
CA ARG A 50 5.35 12.97 -15.50
C ARG A 50 6.57 13.86 -15.51
N ALA A 51 7.62 13.50 -14.78
CA ALA A 51 8.89 14.22 -14.77
C ALA A 51 9.57 14.19 -16.15
N ALA A 52 9.53 13.08 -16.88
CA ALA A 52 10.03 12.98 -18.24
C ALA A 52 9.28 13.91 -19.22
N ARG A 53 7.96 14.06 -19.05
CA ARG A 53 7.17 15.03 -19.81
C ARG A 53 7.59 16.47 -19.49
N LEU A 54 7.80 16.80 -18.21
CA LEU A 54 8.32 18.12 -17.81
C LEU A 54 9.76 18.36 -18.31
N ALA A 55 10.54 17.29 -18.45
CA ALA A 55 11.88 17.32 -19.04
C ALA A 55 11.86 17.39 -20.58
N ASN A 56 10.68 17.35 -21.23
CA ASN A 56 10.47 17.34 -22.69
C ASN A 56 11.17 16.17 -23.41
N LEU A 57 11.26 14.99 -22.76
CA LEU A 57 11.77 13.79 -23.42
C LEU A 57 10.75 13.24 -24.43
N SER A 58 11.18 13.01 -25.68
CA SER A 58 10.36 12.40 -26.73
C SER A 58 10.21 10.89 -26.57
N THR A 59 11.18 10.22 -25.96
CA THR A 59 11.21 8.78 -25.72
C THR A 59 11.68 8.49 -24.32
N ILE A 60 11.14 7.41 -23.72
CA ILE A 60 11.50 6.97 -22.38
C ILE A 60 11.68 5.46 -22.36
N PRO A 61 12.69 4.92 -21.64
CA PRO A 61 12.87 3.48 -21.52
C PRO A 61 11.70 2.84 -20.75
N ALA A 62 11.14 1.78 -21.32
CA ALA A 62 10.06 1.06 -20.71
C ALA A 62 10.21 -0.47 -20.90
N ILE A 63 9.85 -1.23 -19.87
CA ILE A 63 9.74 -2.68 -19.93
C ILE A 63 8.26 -3.01 -20.23
N VAL A 64 8.03 -3.64 -21.37
CA VAL A 64 6.68 -4.12 -21.73
C VAL A 64 6.43 -5.47 -21.05
N ARG A 65 5.36 -5.54 -20.27
CA ARG A 65 4.91 -6.78 -19.62
C ARG A 65 3.51 -7.16 -20.13
N GLU A 66 3.34 -8.40 -20.46
CA GLU A 66 2.02 -9.03 -20.70
C GLU A 66 1.62 -9.71 -19.38
N TRP A 67 0.73 -9.06 -18.65
CA TRP A 67 0.23 -9.58 -17.38
C TRP A 67 -1.29 -9.65 -17.42
N ASP A 68 -1.84 -10.71 -16.84
CA ASP A 68 -3.25 -10.79 -16.54
C ASP A 68 -3.67 -9.65 -15.61
N ASP A 69 -4.92 -9.19 -15.73
CA ASP A 69 -5.43 -8.09 -14.91
C ASP A 69 -5.29 -8.37 -13.40
N ILE A 70 -5.49 -9.61 -12.99
CA ILE A 70 -5.34 -10.07 -11.60
C ILE A 70 -3.90 -9.92 -11.12
N LYS A 71 -2.92 -10.43 -11.87
CA LYS A 71 -1.48 -10.32 -11.50
C LYS A 71 -0.99 -8.88 -11.44
N ARG A 72 -1.58 -7.98 -12.24
CA ARG A 72 -1.28 -6.55 -12.21
C ARG A 72 -1.81 -5.87 -10.96
N GLN A 73 -3.05 -6.18 -10.58
CA GLN A 73 -3.64 -5.67 -9.35
C GLN A 73 -2.83 -6.15 -8.14
N GLU A 74 -2.44 -7.43 -8.11
CA GLU A 74 -1.57 -7.98 -7.07
C GLU A 74 -0.22 -7.24 -6.98
N ALA A 75 0.47 -7.04 -8.12
CA ALA A 75 1.77 -6.36 -8.12
C ALA A 75 1.67 -4.91 -7.65
N ALA A 76 0.62 -4.18 -8.05
CA ALA A 76 0.38 -2.81 -7.59
C ALA A 76 0.08 -2.76 -6.08
N LEU A 77 -0.65 -3.73 -5.55
CA LEU A 77 -0.94 -3.84 -4.13
C LEU A 77 0.31 -4.20 -3.31
N VAL A 78 1.15 -5.10 -3.82
CA VAL A 78 2.43 -5.47 -3.15
C VAL A 78 3.40 -4.29 -3.16
N GLU A 79 3.53 -3.56 -4.28
CA GLU A 79 4.33 -2.32 -4.33
C GLU A 79 3.84 -1.30 -3.30
N ASN A 80 2.52 -1.14 -3.19
CA ASN A 80 1.95 -0.18 -2.24
C ASN A 80 2.24 -0.55 -0.77
N ILE A 81 2.25 -1.85 -0.42
CA ILE A 81 2.59 -2.31 0.95
C ILE A 81 4.04 -1.97 1.34
N GLN A 82 4.96 -1.91 0.38
CA GLN A 82 6.38 -1.59 0.63
C GLN A 82 6.63 -0.09 0.88
N ARG A 83 5.59 0.73 0.89
CA ARG A 83 5.70 2.16 1.20
C ARG A 83 5.77 2.37 2.70
N GLU A 84 6.65 3.25 3.13
CA GLU A 84 6.90 3.55 4.55
C GLU A 84 5.77 4.36 5.23
N ASP A 85 4.82 4.90 4.47
CA ASP A 85 3.79 5.84 4.92
C ASP A 85 2.41 5.20 5.18
N LEU A 86 2.27 3.88 5.08
CA LEU A 86 0.99 3.20 5.33
C LEU A 86 0.73 2.97 6.82
N ASN A 87 -0.49 3.25 7.25
CA ASN A 87 -0.93 2.86 8.59
C ASN A 87 -1.30 1.36 8.66
N ALA A 88 -1.39 0.84 9.89
CA ALA A 88 -1.62 -0.58 10.13
C ALA A 88 -2.94 -1.11 9.55
N ILE A 89 -3.99 -0.28 9.53
CA ILE A 89 -5.31 -0.63 8.97
C ILE A 89 -5.25 -0.67 7.43
N GLU A 90 -4.54 0.26 6.80
CA GLU A 90 -4.34 0.25 5.34
C GLU A 90 -3.57 -1.00 4.88
N ILE A 91 -2.53 -1.38 5.63
CA ILE A 91 -1.80 -2.64 5.39
C ILE A 91 -2.73 -3.85 5.53
N ALA A 92 -3.53 -3.89 6.59
CA ALA A 92 -4.48 -4.98 6.83
C ALA A 92 -5.53 -5.11 5.72
N LEU A 93 -6.09 -3.98 5.25
CA LEU A 93 -7.04 -3.94 4.14
C LEU A 93 -6.39 -4.39 2.83
N THR A 94 -5.14 -4.03 2.61
CA THR A 94 -4.39 -4.44 1.41
C THR A 94 -4.12 -5.95 1.44
N TYR A 95 -3.73 -6.52 2.58
CA TYR A 95 -3.59 -7.96 2.72
C TYR A 95 -4.91 -8.70 2.49
N LYS A 96 -6.02 -8.18 3.03
CA LYS A 96 -7.36 -8.76 2.81
C LYS A 96 -7.69 -8.79 1.32
N ARG A 97 -7.51 -7.68 0.60
CA ARG A 97 -7.75 -7.60 -0.86
C ARG A 97 -6.87 -8.57 -1.65
N LEU A 98 -5.58 -8.69 -1.29
CA LEU A 98 -4.67 -9.63 -1.96
C LEU A 98 -5.13 -11.07 -1.80
N LEU A 99 -5.61 -11.47 -0.61
CA LEU A 99 -6.14 -12.81 -0.37
C LEU A 99 -7.45 -13.06 -1.13
N GLU A 100 -8.33 -12.07 -1.21
CA GLU A 100 -9.59 -12.17 -1.95
C GLU A 100 -9.37 -12.29 -3.47
N HIS A 101 -8.35 -11.62 -4.02
CA HIS A 101 -8.06 -11.65 -5.45
C HIS A 101 -7.24 -12.86 -5.92
N SER A 102 -6.35 -13.36 -5.07
CA SER A 102 -5.42 -14.42 -5.47
C SER A 102 -5.91 -15.83 -5.15
N GLU A 103 -7.07 -15.99 -4.47
CA GLU A 103 -7.54 -17.27 -3.91
C GLU A 103 -6.44 -18.02 -3.12
N GLY A 104 -5.41 -17.28 -2.69
CA GLY A 104 -4.21 -17.81 -2.07
C GLY A 104 -4.32 -17.92 -0.54
N THR A 105 -3.42 -18.67 0.04
CA THR A 105 -3.29 -18.82 1.49
C THR A 105 -2.51 -17.64 2.11
N GLN A 106 -2.68 -17.41 3.43
CA GLN A 106 -1.87 -16.43 4.16
C GLN A 106 -0.37 -16.74 4.10
N GLU A 107 0.01 -18.01 3.91
CA GLU A 107 1.40 -18.42 3.79
C GLU A 107 2.00 -18.00 2.45
N GLU A 108 1.26 -18.19 1.35
CA GLU A 108 1.68 -17.76 0.02
C GLU A 108 1.78 -16.23 -0.05
N LEU A 109 0.80 -15.52 0.55
CA LEU A 109 0.87 -14.06 0.66
C LEU A 109 2.10 -13.63 1.45
N ALA A 110 2.39 -14.27 2.59
CA ALA A 110 3.55 -13.96 3.41
C ALA A 110 4.85 -14.09 2.62
N LYS A 111 5.02 -15.16 1.84
CA LYS A 111 6.16 -15.35 0.92
C LYS A 111 6.23 -14.25 -0.13
N LYS A 112 5.09 -13.86 -0.75
CA LYS A 112 5.03 -12.81 -1.77
C LYS A 112 5.46 -11.43 -1.25
N VAL A 113 5.08 -11.08 0.00
CA VAL A 113 5.37 -9.75 0.59
C VAL A 113 6.60 -9.74 1.49
N GLY A 114 7.34 -10.85 1.62
CA GLY A 114 8.54 -10.94 2.45
C GLY A 114 8.28 -10.81 3.96
N LYS A 115 7.13 -11.29 4.43
CA LYS A 115 6.72 -11.29 5.84
C LYS A 115 6.46 -12.71 6.34
N THR A 116 6.28 -12.86 7.67
CA THR A 116 5.86 -14.14 8.25
C THR A 116 4.35 -14.30 8.17
N ARG A 117 3.84 -15.54 8.11
CA ARG A 117 2.40 -15.83 8.18
C ARG A 117 1.75 -15.23 9.43
N SER A 118 2.44 -15.28 10.57
CA SER A 118 1.96 -14.70 11.82
C SER A 118 1.79 -13.17 11.74
N SER A 119 2.70 -12.48 11.05
CA SER A 119 2.58 -11.05 10.78
C SER A 119 1.33 -10.75 9.97
N ILE A 120 1.10 -11.46 8.85
CA ILE A 120 -0.12 -11.31 8.03
C ILE A 120 -1.38 -11.52 8.87
N SER A 121 -1.42 -12.62 9.64
CA SER A 121 -2.55 -12.94 10.52
C SER A 121 -2.82 -11.84 11.55
N ASN A 122 -1.78 -11.26 12.15
CA ASN A 122 -1.91 -10.17 13.11
C ASN A 122 -2.52 -8.91 12.47
N TYR A 123 -2.08 -8.52 11.28
CA TYR A 123 -2.69 -7.40 10.56
C TYR A 123 -4.15 -7.66 10.20
N LEU A 124 -4.48 -8.85 9.68
CA LEU A 124 -5.86 -9.20 9.32
C LEU A 124 -6.80 -9.20 10.53
N ARG A 125 -6.31 -9.59 11.71
CA ARG A 125 -7.09 -9.53 12.95
C ARG A 125 -7.48 -8.12 13.35
N LEU A 126 -6.70 -7.07 13.01
CA LEU A 126 -7.05 -5.69 13.31
C LEU A 126 -8.39 -5.27 12.69
N LEU A 127 -8.75 -5.85 11.55
CA LEU A 127 -10.04 -5.58 10.87
C LEU A 127 -11.27 -6.13 11.62
N ARG A 128 -11.06 -6.92 12.69
CA ARG A 128 -12.13 -7.41 13.57
C ARG A 128 -12.41 -6.47 14.73
N LEU A 129 -11.56 -5.48 14.97
CA LEU A 129 -11.78 -4.47 16.01
C LEU A 129 -12.98 -3.58 15.65
N PRO A 130 -13.69 -3.02 16.63
CA PRO A 130 -14.69 -1.99 16.41
C PRO A 130 -14.09 -0.81 15.60
N ALA A 131 -14.92 -0.17 14.77
CA ALA A 131 -14.48 0.91 13.88
C ALA A 131 -13.79 2.07 14.62
N GLU A 132 -14.26 2.39 15.81
CA GLU A 132 -13.68 3.44 16.67
C GLU A 132 -12.24 3.10 17.11
N VAL A 133 -11.97 1.83 17.43
CA VAL A 133 -10.62 1.36 17.78
C VAL A 133 -9.69 1.35 16.55
N GLN A 134 -10.22 0.94 15.39
CA GLN A 134 -9.48 1.01 14.13
C GLN A 134 -9.10 2.46 13.78
N LEU A 135 -10.03 3.39 13.98
CA LEU A 135 -9.77 4.83 13.77
C LEU A 135 -8.69 5.33 14.74
N GLY A 136 -8.78 4.98 16.02
CA GLY A 136 -7.77 5.33 17.02
C GLY A 136 -6.36 4.82 16.69
N LEU A 137 -6.26 3.62 16.10
CA LEU A 137 -5.00 3.08 15.60
C LEU A 137 -4.48 3.86 14.37
N THR A 138 -5.38 4.25 13.46
CA THR A 138 -5.05 5.05 12.27
C THR A 138 -4.55 6.45 12.66
N GLU A 139 -5.18 7.07 13.64
CA GLU A 139 -4.84 8.40 14.17
C GLU A 139 -3.66 8.37 15.15
N LYS A 140 -3.05 7.19 15.36
CA LYS A 140 -1.93 6.98 16.30
C LYS A 140 -2.25 7.33 17.76
N LYS A 141 -3.53 7.30 18.15
CA LYS A 141 -3.97 7.43 19.56
C LYS A 141 -3.61 6.19 20.39
N ILE A 142 -3.54 5.05 19.75
CA ILE A 142 -3.05 3.77 20.28
C ILE A 142 -2.06 3.17 19.27
N ASP A 143 -1.22 2.26 19.74
CA ASP A 143 -0.27 1.52 18.91
C ASP A 143 -0.72 0.07 18.65
N MET A 144 0.10 -0.69 17.91
CA MET A 144 -0.14 -2.10 17.58
C MET A 144 -0.16 -3.01 18.82
N GLY A 145 0.54 -2.65 19.90
CA GLY A 145 0.53 -3.39 21.15
C GLY A 145 -0.83 -3.30 21.82
N HIS A 146 -1.33 -2.08 22.00
CA HIS A 146 -2.66 -1.82 22.53
C HIS A 146 -3.76 -2.52 21.70
N ALA A 147 -3.71 -2.40 20.37
CA ALA A 147 -4.66 -3.05 19.47
C ALA A 147 -4.68 -4.58 19.64
N ARG A 148 -3.51 -5.22 19.82
CA ARG A 148 -3.42 -6.66 20.09
C ARG A 148 -3.96 -7.04 21.46
N ALA A 149 -3.71 -6.23 22.49
CA ALA A 149 -4.27 -6.43 23.82
C ALA A 149 -5.81 -6.36 23.79
N ILE A 150 -6.38 -5.36 23.10
CA ILE A 150 -7.82 -5.22 22.91
C ILE A 150 -8.42 -6.42 22.14
N LEU A 151 -7.70 -6.93 21.13
CA LEU A 151 -8.11 -8.13 20.36
C LEU A 151 -8.15 -9.43 21.17
N SER A 152 -7.56 -9.47 22.38
CA SER A 152 -7.67 -10.63 23.26
C SER A 152 -9.09 -10.79 23.85
N LEU A 153 -9.83 -9.69 23.91
CA LEU A 153 -11.26 -9.71 24.30
C LEU A 153 -12.11 -10.14 23.10
N THR A 154 -13.14 -10.95 23.36
CA THR A 154 -14.05 -11.45 22.34
C THR A 154 -15.28 -10.57 22.13
N ASP A 155 -15.68 -9.84 23.19
CA ASP A 155 -16.86 -8.98 23.20
C ASP A 155 -16.51 -7.57 22.70
N PRO A 156 -17.15 -7.08 21.62
CA PRO A 156 -16.94 -5.73 21.10
C PRO A 156 -17.21 -4.60 22.12
N ALA A 157 -18.17 -4.79 23.04
CA ALA A 157 -18.46 -3.79 24.07
C ALA A 157 -17.31 -3.68 25.07
N GLN A 158 -16.71 -4.81 25.47
CA GLN A 158 -15.51 -4.82 26.33
C GLN A 158 -14.30 -4.24 25.59
N GLN A 159 -14.16 -4.52 24.30
CA GLN A 159 -13.09 -3.93 23.48
C GLN A 159 -13.16 -2.40 23.46
N LEU A 160 -14.37 -1.84 23.25
CA LEU A 160 -14.59 -0.39 23.27
C LEU A 160 -14.32 0.21 24.65
N LYS A 161 -14.80 -0.45 25.71
CA LYS A 161 -14.55 0.00 27.08
C LYS A 161 -13.05 0.05 27.40
N LEU A 162 -12.31 -1.01 27.07
CA LEU A 162 -10.87 -1.06 27.28
C LEU A 162 -10.15 0.02 26.45
N TYR A 163 -10.57 0.24 25.23
CA TYR A 163 -10.02 1.31 24.38
C TYR A 163 -10.23 2.70 25.02
N GLN A 164 -11.44 3.00 25.51
CA GLN A 164 -11.74 4.27 26.17
C GLN A 164 -10.91 4.45 27.44
N THR A 165 -10.81 3.40 28.28
CA THR A 165 -9.95 3.42 29.47
C THR A 165 -8.49 3.66 29.11
N THR A 166 -7.99 3.01 28.06
CA THR A 166 -6.60 3.20 27.57
C THR A 166 -6.34 4.68 27.20
N LEU A 167 -7.31 5.35 26.58
CA LEU A 167 -7.16 6.76 26.20
C LEU A 167 -7.22 7.70 27.41
N THR A 168 -8.14 7.43 28.37
CA THR A 168 -8.34 8.32 29.52
C THR A 168 -7.27 8.18 30.58
N GLU A 169 -6.79 6.99 30.82
CA GLU A 169 -5.80 6.67 31.88
C GLU A 169 -4.37 6.56 31.35
N HIS A 170 -4.17 6.76 30.03
CA HIS A 170 -2.87 6.63 29.36
C HIS A 170 -2.14 5.32 29.69
N LEU A 171 -2.90 4.20 29.67
CA LEU A 171 -2.35 2.89 29.99
C LEU A 171 -1.24 2.50 29.00
N SER A 172 -0.19 1.89 29.53
CA SER A 172 0.82 1.22 28.69
C SER A 172 0.39 -0.22 28.37
N VAL A 173 0.99 -0.80 27.33
CA VAL A 173 0.78 -2.20 26.94
C VAL A 173 1.32 -3.16 27.96
#